data_938116c3252577e4bc5339afdb5be60f
#
_entry.id   938116c3252577e4bc5339afdb5be60f
#
_cell.length_a   1.000
_cell.length_b   1.000
_cell.length_c   1.000
_cell.angle_alpha   90.00
_cell.angle_beta   90.00
_cell.angle_gamma   90.00
#
_symmetry.space_group_name_H-M   'P 1'
#
loop_
_entity.id
_entity.type
_entity.pdbx_description
1 polymer ?
#
loop_
_entity_poly.entity_id
_entity_poly.type
_entity_poly.pdbx_seq_one_letter_code
_entity_poly.pdbx_strand_id
1 'polypeptide(L)'
;MSDLSNTPFSLLELSPMKEHETVSQTLANSVTYAQTADKLGFNRFWMAEHHNMRGIVCAATSVLIGHIAGKTQNIRVGAGGVMLPNHPPLVVAEQFGTLESLYPGRIDLGLGRAPGSDPITSRALRRDEQRAEHFNDEVTELQALLGPYKGDSPVRAIPGEDTNVPIWLLGSSLYSAGLAAKKGLPYAFAGHFAPRFVEDAIALYRREFQPSEVLDKPYVMLGLPIVAADTDEQAQFLATTAKQRILALMRGKPLWLKEPVATMEGLWTAQEKMQVENFLGLSVVGGQASVKHKLSMIKQTLQVDEFIFTNDLYELSDRQHALEILASIMN
;
A
#
# COMPACT_ATOMS: atom_id res chain seq x y z
N MET A 1 4.89 -20.89 17.00
CA MET A 1 5.03 -19.81 15.99
C MET A 1 4.05 -20.13 14.89
N SER A 2 3.26 -19.16 14.44
CA SER A 2 2.39 -19.36 13.28
C SER A 2 3.27 -19.59 12.04
N ASP A 3 2.87 -20.57 11.24
CA ASP A 3 3.53 -20.86 9.98
C ASP A 3 3.27 -19.74 8.97
N LEU A 4 4.32 -19.24 8.32
CA LEU A 4 4.25 -18.20 7.27
C LEU A 4 4.24 -18.80 5.87
N SER A 5 4.46 -20.11 5.70
CA SER A 5 4.61 -20.79 4.40
C SER A 5 3.40 -20.64 3.45
N ASN A 6 2.22 -20.33 3.98
CA ASN A 6 1.02 -20.10 3.19
C ASN A 6 0.48 -18.67 3.35
N THR A 7 1.30 -17.73 3.83
CA THR A 7 0.90 -16.34 3.99
C THR A 7 1.38 -15.54 2.79
N PRO A 8 0.46 -14.99 1.98
CA PRO A 8 0.86 -14.15 0.85
C PRO A 8 1.64 -12.91 1.33
N PHE A 9 2.74 -12.61 0.66
CA PHE A 9 3.50 -11.38 0.82
C PHE A 9 3.32 -10.50 -0.42
N SER A 10 3.05 -9.24 -0.18
CA SER A 10 2.77 -8.22 -1.18
C SER A 10 3.61 -6.97 -0.94
N LEU A 11 3.67 -6.08 -1.92
CA LEU A 11 4.46 -4.85 -1.86
C LEU A 11 3.60 -3.63 -2.14
N LEU A 12 3.81 -2.57 -1.35
CA LEU A 12 3.28 -1.24 -1.59
C LEU A 12 4.42 -0.31 -2.01
N GLU A 13 4.37 0.13 -3.25
CA GLU A 13 5.40 0.96 -3.86
C GLU A 13 4.96 2.43 -3.92
N LEU A 14 5.80 3.29 -3.38
CA LEU A 14 5.62 4.74 -3.41
C LEU A 14 6.50 5.41 -4.48
N SER A 15 7.32 4.65 -5.20
CA SER A 15 8.38 5.14 -6.08
C SER A 15 9.24 6.19 -5.35
N PRO A 16 9.91 5.79 -4.26
CA PRO A 16 10.71 6.71 -3.45
C PRO A 16 11.95 7.14 -4.21
N MET A 17 12.25 8.44 -4.19
CA MET A 17 13.25 9.09 -5.02
C MET A 17 14.45 9.56 -4.18
N LYS A 18 15.67 9.36 -4.67
CA LYS A 18 16.90 9.97 -4.12
C LYS A 18 17.00 11.44 -4.54
N GLU A 19 17.69 12.28 -3.76
CA GLU A 19 17.76 13.74 -4.00
C GLU A 19 18.32 14.13 -5.39
N HIS A 20 19.26 13.34 -5.90
CA HIS A 20 19.93 13.62 -7.19
C HIS A 20 19.48 12.66 -8.32
N GLU A 21 18.45 11.88 -8.09
CA GLU A 21 17.90 10.95 -9.06
C GLU A 21 16.86 11.67 -9.95
N THR A 22 16.75 11.26 -11.20
CA THR A 22 15.67 11.73 -12.09
C THR A 22 14.39 10.91 -11.87
N VAL A 23 13.23 11.52 -12.14
CA VAL A 23 11.93 10.82 -12.13
C VAL A 23 11.97 9.57 -12.99
N SER A 24 12.60 9.65 -14.19
CA SER A 24 12.71 8.50 -15.10
C SER A 24 13.50 7.34 -14.50
N GLN A 25 14.60 7.62 -13.80
CA GLN A 25 15.39 6.60 -13.09
C GLN A 25 14.61 5.96 -11.96
N THR A 26 13.93 6.78 -11.14
CA THR A 26 13.08 6.29 -10.04
C THR A 26 11.98 5.35 -10.56
N LEU A 27 11.31 5.72 -11.66
CA LEU A 27 10.28 4.88 -12.28
C LEU A 27 10.86 3.58 -12.87
N ALA A 28 12.05 3.64 -13.49
CA ALA A 28 12.76 2.45 -13.95
C ALA A 28 13.16 1.52 -12.80
N ASN A 29 13.57 2.09 -11.66
CA ASN A 29 13.85 1.33 -10.44
C ASN A 29 12.60 0.63 -9.89
N SER A 30 11.42 1.29 -9.92
CA SER A 30 10.16 0.67 -9.52
C SER A 30 9.77 -0.50 -10.44
N VAL A 31 10.03 -0.39 -11.76
CA VAL A 31 9.84 -1.52 -12.69
C VAL A 31 10.76 -2.69 -12.35
N THR A 32 12.05 -2.43 -12.13
CA THR A 32 13.03 -3.46 -11.77
C THR A 32 12.65 -4.14 -10.46
N TYR A 33 12.19 -3.37 -9.48
CA TYR A 33 11.73 -3.88 -8.19
C TYR A 33 10.49 -4.77 -8.32
N ALA A 34 9.50 -4.35 -9.15
CA ALA A 34 8.32 -5.14 -9.45
C ALA A 34 8.66 -6.46 -10.17
N GLN A 35 9.61 -6.44 -11.12
CA GLN A 35 10.09 -7.63 -11.82
C GLN A 35 10.81 -8.60 -10.88
N THR A 36 11.55 -8.10 -9.89
CA THR A 36 12.17 -8.93 -8.85
C THR A 36 11.09 -9.59 -7.99
N ALA A 37 10.08 -8.83 -7.57
CA ALA A 37 8.95 -9.36 -6.80
C ALA A 37 8.16 -10.44 -7.56
N ASP A 38 7.90 -10.22 -8.85
CA ASP A 38 7.21 -11.18 -9.73
C ASP A 38 7.98 -12.50 -9.83
N LYS A 39 9.30 -12.44 -10.05
CA LYS A 39 10.18 -13.62 -10.13
C LYS A 39 10.26 -14.39 -8.81
N LEU A 40 10.19 -13.71 -7.69
CA LEU A 40 10.26 -14.29 -6.34
C LEU A 40 8.91 -14.80 -5.82
N GLY A 41 7.83 -14.64 -6.59
CA GLY A 41 6.51 -15.18 -6.24
C GLY A 41 5.73 -14.35 -5.24
N PHE A 42 6.00 -13.04 -5.14
CA PHE A 42 5.15 -12.13 -4.38
C PHE A 42 3.74 -12.06 -5.00
N ASN A 43 2.74 -11.91 -4.13
CA ASN A 43 1.34 -11.99 -4.55
C ASN A 43 0.88 -10.71 -5.29
N ARG A 44 1.21 -9.53 -4.75
CA ARG A 44 0.76 -8.24 -5.28
C ARG A 44 1.85 -7.19 -5.25
N PHE A 45 1.78 -6.26 -6.22
CA PHE A 45 2.57 -5.05 -6.28
C PHE A 45 1.63 -3.86 -6.46
N TRP A 46 1.35 -3.14 -5.38
CA TRP A 46 0.43 -2.01 -5.40
C TRP A 46 1.17 -0.69 -5.45
N MET A 47 0.66 0.23 -6.27
CA MET A 47 1.15 1.60 -6.37
C MET A 47 0.31 2.51 -5.47
N ALA A 48 0.96 3.36 -4.68
CA ALA A 48 0.26 4.38 -3.89
C ALA A 48 -0.20 5.57 -4.76
N GLU A 49 -1.00 6.48 -4.18
CA GLU A 49 -1.35 7.77 -4.77
C GLU A 49 -0.95 8.90 -3.82
N HIS A 50 0.04 9.70 -4.23
CA HIS A 50 0.47 10.89 -3.50
C HIS A 50 0.71 12.04 -4.46
N HIS A 51 0.11 13.21 -4.13
CA HIS A 51 0.21 14.41 -4.96
C HIS A 51 1.07 15.47 -4.27
N ASN A 52 1.80 16.27 -5.07
CA ASN A 52 2.62 17.40 -4.62
C ASN A 52 3.65 17.04 -3.53
N MET A 53 4.16 15.80 -3.55
CA MET A 53 5.05 15.29 -2.49
C MET A 53 6.45 15.03 -3.05
N ARG A 54 7.39 15.95 -2.78
CA ARG A 54 8.78 15.83 -3.26
C ARG A 54 9.46 14.61 -2.61
N GLY A 55 10.04 13.74 -3.44
CA GLY A 55 10.66 12.48 -3.01
C GLY A 55 9.73 11.26 -3.12
N ILE A 56 8.51 11.45 -3.66
CA ILE A 56 7.56 10.39 -4.02
C ILE A 56 7.05 10.66 -5.43
N VAL A 57 7.08 9.64 -6.32
CA VAL A 57 6.78 9.83 -7.75
C VAL A 57 5.47 9.16 -8.19
N CYS A 58 4.76 8.48 -7.30
CA CYS A 58 3.54 7.74 -7.59
C CYS A 58 2.27 8.62 -7.51
N ALA A 59 2.12 9.60 -8.40
CA ALA A 59 0.92 10.45 -8.46
C ALA A 59 -0.13 9.96 -9.47
N ALA A 60 0.30 9.51 -10.66
CA ALA A 60 -0.57 9.02 -11.71
C ALA A 60 -0.72 7.48 -11.59
N THR A 61 -1.43 7.03 -10.57
CA THR A 61 -1.46 5.63 -10.12
C THR A 61 -1.90 4.66 -11.21
N SER A 62 -2.99 4.91 -11.93
CA SER A 62 -3.48 4.04 -13.01
C SER A 62 -2.51 3.92 -14.18
N VAL A 63 -1.79 5.02 -14.51
CA VAL A 63 -0.75 5.01 -15.56
C VAL A 63 0.42 4.13 -15.15
N LEU A 64 0.88 4.25 -13.90
CA LEU A 64 1.98 3.43 -13.37
C LEU A 64 1.59 1.96 -13.26
N ILE A 65 0.37 1.65 -12.84
CA ILE A 65 -0.16 0.28 -12.81
C ILE A 65 -0.07 -0.35 -14.20
N GLY A 66 -0.57 0.33 -15.24
CA GLY A 66 -0.50 -0.18 -16.61
C GLY A 66 0.93 -0.40 -17.09
N HIS A 67 1.86 0.52 -16.74
CA HIS A 67 3.26 0.38 -17.08
C HIS A 67 3.92 -0.81 -16.38
N ILE A 68 3.70 -1.00 -15.08
CA ILE A 68 4.23 -2.13 -14.29
C ILE A 68 3.63 -3.46 -14.75
N ALA A 69 2.30 -3.52 -14.95
CA ALA A 69 1.61 -4.72 -15.41
C ALA A 69 2.13 -5.22 -16.77
N GLY A 70 2.45 -4.28 -17.69
CA GLY A 70 3.06 -4.58 -18.98
C GLY A 70 4.53 -5.03 -18.92
N LYS A 71 5.19 -4.93 -17.77
CA LYS A 71 6.60 -5.32 -17.54
C LYS A 71 6.76 -6.53 -16.61
N THR A 72 5.66 -7.06 -16.09
CA THR A 72 5.60 -8.21 -15.18
C THR A 72 4.68 -9.29 -15.80
N GLN A 73 4.73 -10.52 -15.28
CA GLN A 73 4.04 -11.68 -15.89
C GLN A 73 2.89 -12.21 -15.02
N ASN A 74 3.15 -12.48 -13.72
CA ASN A 74 2.26 -13.23 -12.84
C ASN A 74 1.70 -12.40 -11.69
N ILE A 75 2.54 -11.51 -11.13
CA ILE A 75 2.18 -10.70 -9.96
C ILE A 75 0.95 -9.84 -10.25
N ARG A 76 0.01 -9.79 -9.30
CA ARG A 76 -1.12 -8.87 -9.39
C ARG A 76 -0.63 -7.44 -9.19
N VAL A 77 -1.16 -6.51 -9.98
CA VAL A 77 -0.78 -5.10 -9.90
C VAL A 77 -2.02 -4.27 -9.58
N GLY A 78 -1.90 -3.32 -8.67
CA GLY A 78 -3.08 -2.56 -8.26
C GLY A 78 -2.75 -1.25 -7.56
N ALA A 79 -3.79 -0.63 -7.02
CA ALA A 79 -3.70 0.59 -6.25
C ALA A 79 -3.71 0.31 -4.74
N GLY A 80 -2.78 0.90 -4.01
CA GLY A 80 -2.75 0.84 -2.56
C GLY A 80 -2.67 2.22 -1.89
N GLY A 81 -3.63 3.15 -2.23
CA GLY A 81 -4.87 3.05 -3.02
C GLY A 81 -5.13 4.27 -3.89
N VAL A 82 -6.17 4.18 -4.69
CA VAL A 82 -6.77 5.37 -5.28
C VAL A 82 -7.48 6.16 -4.18
N MET A 83 -7.16 7.43 -4.07
CA MET A 83 -7.83 8.34 -3.14
C MET A 83 -9.16 8.77 -3.76
N LEU A 84 -10.19 7.92 -3.65
CA LEU A 84 -11.44 8.03 -4.40
C LEU A 84 -12.08 9.43 -4.37
N PRO A 85 -12.09 10.18 -3.24
CA PRO A 85 -12.64 11.54 -3.26
C PRO A 85 -11.91 12.55 -4.17
N ASN A 86 -10.74 12.20 -4.72
CA ASN A 86 -10.04 13.03 -5.72
C ASN A 86 -10.54 12.79 -7.15
N HIS A 87 -11.30 11.71 -7.40
CA HIS A 87 -11.62 11.22 -8.73
C HIS A 87 -13.12 10.98 -8.91
N PRO A 88 -13.73 11.26 -10.08
CA PRO A 88 -15.08 10.78 -10.40
C PRO A 88 -15.08 9.23 -10.47
N PRO A 89 -16.06 8.54 -9.82
CA PRO A 89 -16.14 7.07 -9.85
C PRO A 89 -16.16 6.48 -11.27
N LEU A 90 -16.87 7.12 -12.21
CA LEU A 90 -16.92 6.70 -13.61
C LEU A 90 -15.50 6.64 -14.23
N VAL A 91 -14.68 7.67 -14.02
CA VAL A 91 -13.32 7.72 -14.56
C VAL A 91 -12.44 6.62 -13.97
N VAL A 92 -12.58 6.34 -12.67
CA VAL A 92 -11.86 5.24 -12.01
C VAL A 92 -12.31 3.88 -12.57
N ALA A 93 -13.62 3.68 -12.76
CA ALA A 93 -14.15 2.45 -13.36
C ALA A 93 -13.63 2.23 -14.78
N GLU A 94 -13.61 3.27 -15.61
CA GLU A 94 -13.08 3.20 -16.98
C GLU A 94 -11.57 2.92 -17.02
N GLN A 95 -10.79 3.56 -16.13
CA GLN A 95 -9.35 3.32 -16.04
C GLN A 95 -9.04 1.87 -15.59
N PHE A 96 -9.67 1.39 -14.53
CA PHE A 96 -9.41 0.05 -14.01
C PHE A 96 -10.03 -1.04 -14.87
N GLY A 97 -11.16 -0.79 -15.51
CA GLY A 97 -11.73 -1.66 -16.54
C GLY A 97 -10.83 -1.78 -17.77
N THR A 98 -10.19 -0.68 -18.20
CA THR A 98 -9.19 -0.70 -19.26
C THR A 98 -7.98 -1.54 -18.83
N LEU A 99 -7.48 -1.35 -17.61
CA LEU A 99 -6.35 -2.13 -17.08
C LEU A 99 -6.68 -3.63 -17.01
N GLU A 100 -7.86 -4.00 -16.50
CA GLU A 100 -8.30 -5.40 -16.43
C GLU A 100 -8.46 -6.02 -17.82
N SER A 101 -8.97 -5.26 -18.80
CA SER A 101 -9.07 -5.69 -20.19
C SER A 101 -7.70 -5.94 -20.84
N LEU A 102 -6.68 -5.14 -20.47
CA LEU A 102 -5.31 -5.30 -20.96
C LEU A 102 -4.54 -6.41 -20.23
N TYR A 103 -4.83 -6.62 -18.95
CA TYR A 103 -4.12 -7.55 -18.05
C TYR A 103 -5.10 -8.41 -17.25
N PRO A 104 -5.88 -9.28 -17.89
CA PRO A 104 -6.99 -10.02 -17.26
C PRO A 104 -6.57 -10.81 -16.02
N GLY A 105 -7.35 -10.68 -14.94
CA GLY A 105 -7.16 -11.41 -13.69
C GLY A 105 -6.00 -10.90 -12.83
N ARG A 106 -5.33 -9.80 -13.22
CA ARG A 106 -4.13 -9.30 -12.51
C ARG A 106 -4.32 -7.94 -11.85
N ILE A 107 -5.46 -7.30 -12.00
CA ILE A 107 -5.67 -5.94 -11.51
C ILE A 107 -6.42 -5.92 -10.18
N ASP A 108 -6.00 -5.07 -9.25
CA ASP A 108 -6.68 -4.78 -7.98
C ASP A 108 -6.97 -3.29 -7.85
N LEU A 109 -8.13 -2.94 -7.29
CA LEU A 109 -8.52 -1.57 -7.01
C LEU A 109 -8.65 -1.34 -5.50
N GLY A 110 -7.58 -0.89 -4.87
CA GLY A 110 -7.62 -0.44 -3.48
C GLY A 110 -8.11 1.01 -3.39
N LEU A 111 -9.05 1.29 -2.49
CA LEU A 111 -9.69 2.59 -2.32
C LEU A 111 -9.41 3.19 -0.96
N GLY A 112 -8.92 4.45 -0.93
CA GLY A 112 -8.71 5.25 0.26
C GLY A 112 -9.65 6.46 0.32
N ARG A 113 -10.06 6.84 1.54
CA ARG A 113 -10.87 8.03 1.79
C ARG A 113 -10.03 9.29 1.99
N ALA A 114 -8.81 9.14 2.44
CA ALA A 114 -7.91 10.25 2.74
C ALA A 114 -7.59 11.08 1.48
N PRO A 115 -7.17 12.37 1.63
CA PRO A 115 -6.83 13.19 0.47
C PRO A 115 -5.53 12.76 -0.23
N GLY A 116 -4.62 12.06 0.43
CA GLY A 116 -3.30 11.75 -0.11
C GLY A 116 -2.44 12.99 -0.38
N SER A 117 -2.82 14.16 0.16
CA SER A 117 -2.19 15.44 -0.12
C SER A 117 -2.55 16.52 0.91
N ASP A 118 -1.90 17.69 0.83
CA ASP A 118 -2.20 18.89 1.63
C ASP A 118 -3.44 19.63 1.12
N PRO A 119 -4.00 20.60 1.90
CA PRO A 119 -5.22 21.33 1.50
C PRO A 119 -5.07 22.19 0.23
N ILE A 120 -3.86 22.68 -0.09
CA ILE A 120 -3.60 23.48 -1.30
C ILE A 120 -3.70 22.53 -2.52
N THR A 121 -3.09 21.39 -2.42
CA THR A 121 -3.12 20.34 -3.43
C THR A 121 -4.55 19.79 -3.64
N SER A 122 -5.31 19.58 -2.57
CA SER A 122 -6.73 19.18 -2.66
C SER A 122 -7.55 20.17 -3.48
N ARG A 123 -7.32 21.48 -3.31
CA ARG A 123 -7.95 22.52 -4.15
C ARG A 123 -7.53 22.45 -5.61
N ALA A 124 -6.23 22.21 -5.87
CA ALA A 124 -5.73 22.04 -7.25
C ALA A 124 -6.34 20.83 -7.94
N LEU A 125 -6.61 19.74 -7.19
CA LEU A 125 -7.34 18.56 -7.66
C LEU A 125 -8.86 18.80 -7.80
N ARG A 126 -9.33 20.01 -7.49
CA ARG A 126 -10.77 20.36 -7.47
C ARG A 126 -11.60 19.44 -6.58
N ARG A 127 -10.97 18.92 -5.52
CA ARG A 127 -11.63 18.10 -4.54
C ARG A 127 -12.62 18.94 -3.73
N ASP A 128 -13.86 18.51 -3.67
CA ASP A 128 -14.83 18.99 -2.71
C ASP A 128 -14.55 18.38 -1.34
N GLU A 129 -14.44 19.19 -0.29
CA GLU A 129 -14.22 18.71 1.08
C GLU A 129 -15.33 17.78 1.57
N GLN A 130 -16.57 17.97 1.09
CA GLN A 130 -17.72 17.15 1.42
C GLN A 130 -17.69 15.76 0.77
N ARG A 131 -16.93 15.55 -0.31
CA ARG A 131 -16.87 14.24 -0.99
C ARG A 131 -16.38 13.10 -0.09
N ALA A 132 -15.55 13.40 0.90
CA ALA A 132 -15.12 12.38 1.86
C ALA A 132 -16.30 11.80 2.68
N GLU A 133 -17.40 12.53 2.82
CA GLU A 133 -18.63 12.08 3.50
C GLU A 133 -19.43 11.11 2.62
N HIS A 134 -19.33 11.24 1.30
CA HIS A 134 -19.99 10.39 0.31
C HIS A 134 -19.16 9.16 -0.09
N PHE A 135 -18.02 8.90 0.56
CA PHE A 135 -17.12 7.79 0.21
C PHE A 135 -17.83 6.43 0.14
N ASN A 136 -18.77 6.16 1.06
CA ASN A 136 -19.55 4.92 1.03
C ASN A 136 -20.39 4.80 -0.26
N ASP A 137 -21.01 5.89 -0.68
CA ASP A 137 -21.89 5.92 -1.86
C ASP A 137 -21.06 5.81 -3.15
N GLU A 138 -19.89 6.48 -3.19
CA GLU A 138 -18.94 6.40 -4.30
C GLU A 138 -18.37 4.98 -4.46
N VAL A 139 -18.11 4.25 -3.35
CA VAL A 139 -17.74 2.83 -3.40
C VAL A 139 -18.87 1.97 -3.97
N THR A 140 -20.12 2.24 -3.56
CA THR A 140 -21.29 1.52 -4.11
C THR A 140 -21.46 1.78 -5.60
N GLU A 141 -21.29 3.03 -6.03
CA GLU A 141 -21.33 3.41 -7.44
C GLU A 141 -20.24 2.67 -8.25
N LEU A 142 -19.00 2.62 -7.72
CA LEU A 142 -17.92 1.87 -8.36
C LEU A 142 -18.21 0.37 -8.49
N GLN A 143 -18.76 -0.25 -7.43
CA GLN A 143 -19.19 -1.65 -7.49
C GLN A 143 -20.24 -1.88 -8.60
N ALA A 144 -21.18 -0.94 -8.76
CA ALA A 144 -22.20 -1.02 -9.81
C ALA A 144 -21.61 -0.81 -11.22
N LEU A 145 -20.65 0.13 -11.37
CA LEU A 145 -20.01 0.44 -12.66
C LEU A 145 -19.06 -0.67 -13.16
N LEU A 146 -18.44 -1.42 -12.25
CA LEU A 146 -17.53 -2.53 -12.57
C LEU A 146 -18.23 -3.89 -12.64
N GLY A 147 -19.43 -3.98 -12.06
CA GLY A 147 -20.24 -5.19 -12.06
C GLY A 147 -21.09 -5.37 -13.33
N PRO A 148 -21.95 -6.41 -13.35
CA PRO A 148 -22.88 -6.64 -14.45
C PRO A 148 -23.87 -5.50 -14.61
N TYR A 149 -24.07 -5.07 -15.86
CA TYR A 149 -25.07 -4.03 -16.17
C TYR A 149 -26.49 -4.54 -15.93
N LYS A 150 -27.23 -3.85 -15.08
CA LYS A 150 -28.61 -4.22 -14.68
C LYS A 150 -29.71 -3.51 -15.46
N GLY A 151 -29.36 -2.63 -16.42
CA GLY A 151 -30.33 -1.95 -17.27
C GLY A 151 -31.02 -0.73 -16.65
N ASP A 152 -30.65 -0.35 -15.43
CA ASP A 152 -31.31 0.70 -14.62
C ASP A 152 -30.54 2.03 -14.57
N SER A 153 -29.30 2.07 -15.09
CA SER A 153 -28.49 3.29 -15.15
C SER A 153 -28.36 3.82 -16.58
N PRO A 154 -28.55 5.14 -16.82
CA PRO A 154 -28.24 5.76 -18.11
C PRO A 154 -26.74 5.90 -18.36
N VAL A 155 -25.89 5.74 -17.33
CA VAL A 155 -24.43 5.85 -17.41
C VAL A 155 -23.81 4.46 -17.29
N ARG A 156 -22.90 4.13 -18.18
CA ARG A 156 -22.16 2.87 -18.24
C ARG A 156 -20.67 3.15 -18.29
N ALA A 157 -19.89 2.40 -17.53
CA ALA A 157 -18.44 2.45 -17.63
C ALA A 157 -17.94 1.51 -18.74
N ILE A 158 -17.47 2.06 -19.84
CA ILE A 158 -16.92 1.27 -20.94
C ILE A 158 -15.43 1.58 -21.07
N PRO A 159 -14.54 0.58 -20.84
CA PRO A 159 -14.74 -0.87 -20.77
C PRO A 159 -14.88 -1.46 -19.35
N GLY A 160 -15.24 -0.69 -18.31
CA GLY A 160 -15.30 -1.15 -16.91
C GLY A 160 -16.38 -2.18 -16.60
N GLU A 161 -17.52 -2.09 -17.26
CA GLU A 161 -18.69 -2.96 -17.08
C GLU A 161 -18.32 -4.46 -17.24
N ASP A 162 -18.88 -5.32 -16.38
CA ASP A 162 -18.64 -6.77 -16.33
C ASP A 162 -17.20 -7.21 -15.99
N THR A 163 -16.27 -6.28 -15.72
CA THR A 163 -14.89 -6.63 -15.40
C THR A 163 -14.72 -7.20 -14.00
N ASN A 164 -15.61 -6.84 -13.08
CA ASN A 164 -15.59 -7.27 -11.68
C ASN A 164 -14.21 -7.11 -11.02
N VAL A 165 -13.48 -6.03 -11.34
CA VAL A 165 -12.17 -5.72 -10.75
C VAL A 165 -12.27 -5.80 -9.21
N PRO A 166 -11.42 -6.61 -8.54
CA PRO A 166 -11.45 -6.75 -7.09
C PRO A 166 -11.25 -5.40 -6.38
N ILE A 167 -12.24 -4.99 -5.60
CA ILE A 167 -12.20 -3.76 -4.79
C ILE A 167 -11.74 -4.12 -3.37
N TRP A 168 -10.77 -3.34 -2.86
CA TRP A 168 -10.27 -3.38 -1.50
C TRP A 168 -10.56 -2.05 -0.79
N LEU A 169 -10.93 -2.09 0.47
CA LEU A 169 -10.99 -0.87 1.28
C LEU A 169 -9.75 -0.73 2.13
N LEU A 170 -9.11 0.45 2.02
CA LEU A 170 -7.88 0.78 2.72
C LEU A 170 -8.13 1.83 3.80
N GLY A 171 -7.37 1.75 4.87
CA GLY A 171 -7.33 2.82 5.85
C GLY A 171 -6.61 2.44 7.13
N SER A 172 -6.49 3.44 8.01
CA SER A 172 -5.84 3.32 9.31
C SER A 172 -6.77 3.70 10.46
N SER A 173 -8.10 3.60 10.25
CA SER A 173 -9.12 4.00 11.21
C SER A 173 -10.24 2.98 11.32
N LEU A 174 -11.03 3.09 12.40
CA LEU A 174 -12.21 2.25 12.62
C LEU A 174 -13.30 2.44 11.53
N TYR A 175 -13.36 3.63 10.90
CA TYR A 175 -14.34 3.91 9.85
C TYR A 175 -14.18 2.98 8.65
N SER A 176 -12.96 2.87 8.10
CA SER A 176 -12.68 2.01 6.94
C SER A 176 -12.86 0.53 7.26
N ALA A 177 -12.51 0.11 8.48
CA ALA A 177 -12.72 -1.24 8.97
C ALA A 177 -14.23 -1.60 9.03
N GLY A 178 -15.04 -0.72 9.64
CA GLY A 178 -16.49 -0.92 9.73
C GLY A 178 -17.17 -0.87 8.36
N LEU A 179 -16.74 -0.01 7.45
CA LEU A 179 -17.28 0.05 6.09
C LEU A 179 -16.94 -1.22 5.29
N ALA A 180 -15.68 -1.69 5.35
CA ALA A 180 -15.26 -2.93 4.69
C ALA A 180 -16.05 -4.13 5.22
N ALA A 181 -16.24 -4.21 6.53
CA ALA A 181 -17.03 -5.27 7.17
C ALA A 181 -18.48 -5.29 6.68
N LYS A 182 -19.16 -4.13 6.66
CA LYS A 182 -20.56 -4.01 6.22
C LYS A 182 -20.76 -4.32 4.74
N LYS A 183 -19.76 -4.01 3.91
CA LYS A 183 -19.81 -4.28 2.46
C LYS A 183 -19.32 -5.69 2.09
N GLY A 184 -18.79 -6.47 3.04
CA GLY A 184 -18.21 -7.78 2.77
C GLY A 184 -16.99 -7.71 1.84
N LEU A 185 -16.20 -6.62 1.92
CA LEU A 185 -15.02 -6.39 1.09
C LEU A 185 -13.74 -6.72 1.85
N PRO A 186 -12.64 -7.11 1.15
CA PRO A 186 -11.34 -7.28 1.78
C PRO A 186 -10.82 -5.95 2.33
N TYR A 187 -10.14 -6.01 3.47
CA TYR A 187 -9.67 -4.85 4.20
C TYR A 187 -8.14 -4.82 4.28
N ALA A 188 -7.54 -3.69 3.88
CA ALA A 188 -6.11 -3.45 4.03
C ALA A 188 -5.86 -2.36 5.07
N PHE A 189 -5.26 -2.75 6.21
CA PHE A 189 -4.90 -1.80 7.26
C PHE A 189 -3.53 -1.18 6.98
N ALA A 190 -3.48 0.15 6.93
CA ALA A 190 -2.26 0.92 6.69
C ALA A 190 -1.42 1.09 7.98
N GLY A 191 -0.84 0.00 8.49
CA GLY A 191 -0.05 -0.01 9.73
C GLY A 191 1.24 0.82 9.67
N HIS A 192 1.72 1.11 8.47
CA HIS A 192 2.84 2.01 8.24
C HIS A 192 2.52 3.50 8.51
N PHE A 193 1.25 3.87 8.75
CA PHE A 193 0.83 5.22 9.10
C PHE A 193 0.30 5.36 10.53
N ALA A 194 -0.45 4.37 11.02
CA ALA A 194 -1.13 4.49 12.30
C ALA A 194 -1.11 3.18 13.09
N PRO A 195 0.04 2.79 13.64
CA PRO A 195 0.19 1.53 14.36
C PRO A 195 -0.75 1.37 15.57
N ARG A 196 -1.20 2.49 16.17
CA ARG A 196 -2.01 2.48 17.42
C ARG A 196 -3.39 1.85 17.28
N PHE A 197 -3.99 1.87 16.10
CA PHE A 197 -5.39 1.44 15.91
C PHE A 197 -5.51 0.07 15.25
N VAL A 198 -4.41 -0.62 15.03
CA VAL A 198 -4.38 -1.87 14.26
C VAL A 198 -5.24 -2.95 14.89
N GLU A 199 -5.11 -3.17 16.20
CA GLU A 199 -5.85 -4.21 16.92
C GLU A 199 -7.35 -3.95 16.91
N ASP A 200 -7.75 -2.72 17.28
CA ASP A 200 -9.17 -2.31 17.33
C ASP A 200 -9.82 -2.38 15.94
N ALA A 201 -9.11 -1.94 14.90
CA ALA A 201 -9.63 -1.93 13.54
C ALA A 201 -9.82 -3.35 12.98
N ILE A 202 -8.84 -4.23 13.17
CA ILE A 202 -8.94 -5.62 12.71
C ILE A 202 -10.02 -6.37 13.51
N ALA A 203 -10.08 -6.18 14.83
CA ALA A 203 -11.11 -6.78 15.68
C ALA A 203 -12.52 -6.31 15.26
N LEU A 204 -12.69 -5.00 15.00
CA LEU A 204 -13.95 -4.44 14.51
C LEU A 204 -14.35 -5.06 13.16
N TYR A 205 -13.43 -5.08 12.19
CA TYR A 205 -13.68 -5.64 10.86
C TYR A 205 -14.12 -7.10 10.95
N ARG A 206 -13.42 -7.95 11.71
CA ARG A 206 -13.75 -9.36 11.82
C ARG A 206 -15.08 -9.59 12.56
N ARG A 207 -15.37 -8.82 13.61
CA ARG A 207 -16.60 -8.94 14.39
C ARG A 207 -17.85 -8.54 13.60
N GLU A 208 -17.74 -7.49 12.79
CA GLU A 208 -18.88 -6.89 12.05
C GLU A 208 -18.96 -7.32 10.60
N PHE A 209 -18.08 -8.24 10.16
CA PHE A 209 -18.03 -8.70 8.79
C PHE A 209 -19.35 -9.39 8.38
N GLN A 210 -19.86 -8.93 7.24
CA GLN A 210 -21.03 -9.51 6.58
C GLN A 210 -20.59 -10.19 5.28
N PRO A 211 -20.84 -11.50 5.10
CA PRO A 211 -20.54 -12.17 3.85
C PRO A 211 -21.22 -11.49 2.65
N SER A 212 -20.55 -11.48 1.51
CA SER A 212 -21.02 -10.90 0.26
C SER A 212 -20.72 -11.83 -0.92
N GLU A 213 -21.10 -11.43 -2.13
CA GLU A 213 -20.70 -12.14 -3.36
C GLU A 213 -19.17 -12.12 -3.59
N VAL A 214 -18.45 -11.22 -2.92
CA VAL A 214 -16.99 -11.06 -3.04
C VAL A 214 -16.24 -11.97 -2.07
N LEU A 215 -16.70 -12.04 -0.80
CA LEU A 215 -16.04 -12.78 0.27
C LEU A 215 -17.06 -13.48 1.19
N ASP A 216 -16.84 -14.78 1.45
CA ASP A 216 -17.58 -15.55 2.46
C ASP A 216 -17.05 -15.30 3.88
N LYS A 217 -15.76 -14.92 4.01
CA LYS A 217 -15.05 -14.75 5.29
C LYS A 217 -14.21 -13.48 5.25
N PRO A 218 -13.98 -12.83 6.41
CA PRO A 218 -13.15 -11.64 6.48
C PRO A 218 -11.72 -11.94 6.02
N TYR A 219 -11.15 -11.04 5.23
CA TYR A 219 -9.78 -11.10 4.72
C TYR A 219 -9.04 -9.82 5.08
N VAL A 220 -7.97 -9.93 5.88
CA VAL A 220 -7.17 -8.81 6.41
C VAL A 220 -5.80 -8.81 5.79
N MET A 221 -5.47 -7.73 5.08
CA MET A 221 -4.11 -7.40 4.67
C MET A 221 -3.53 -6.35 5.63
N LEU A 222 -2.31 -6.57 6.12
CA LEU A 222 -1.62 -5.64 7.01
C LEU A 222 -0.42 -4.99 6.33
N GLY A 223 -0.45 -3.66 6.22
CA GLY A 223 0.65 -2.85 5.71
C GLY A 223 1.70 -2.58 6.78
N LEU A 224 2.97 -2.91 6.50
CA LEU A 224 4.10 -2.77 7.41
C LEU A 224 5.34 -2.22 6.68
N PRO A 225 6.14 -1.32 7.32
CA PRO A 225 7.50 -1.07 6.87
C PRO A 225 8.38 -2.29 7.12
N ILE A 226 9.21 -2.67 6.13
CA ILE A 226 10.16 -3.78 6.23
C ILE A 226 11.58 -3.34 5.92
N VAL A 227 12.53 -3.80 6.72
CA VAL A 227 13.97 -3.73 6.45
C VAL A 227 14.57 -5.09 6.78
N ALA A 228 14.87 -5.87 5.76
CA ALA A 228 15.52 -7.16 5.89
C ALA A 228 16.94 -7.10 5.32
N ALA A 229 17.93 -7.66 6.03
CA ALA A 229 19.32 -7.74 5.63
C ALA A 229 19.94 -9.05 6.12
N ASP A 230 21.23 -9.29 5.82
CA ASP A 230 21.90 -10.53 6.25
C ASP A 230 22.02 -10.66 7.77
N THR A 231 22.20 -9.52 8.47
CA THR A 231 22.28 -9.48 9.93
C THR A 231 21.35 -8.42 10.53
N ASP A 232 21.04 -8.56 11.82
CA ASP A 232 20.23 -7.57 12.55
C ASP A 232 20.94 -6.20 12.60
N GLU A 233 22.27 -6.19 12.76
CA GLU A 233 23.08 -4.97 12.79
C GLU A 233 23.01 -4.21 11.46
N GLN A 234 23.18 -4.93 10.35
CA GLN A 234 23.07 -4.36 9.01
C GLN A 234 21.66 -3.81 8.76
N ALA A 235 20.62 -4.54 9.14
CA ALA A 235 19.24 -4.09 9.02
C ALA A 235 18.99 -2.81 9.83
N GLN A 236 19.53 -2.71 11.06
CA GLN A 236 19.42 -1.50 11.89
C GLN A 236 20.14 -0.31 11.26
N PHE A 237 21.30 -0.50 10.65
CA PHE A 237 22.01 0.53 9.89
C PHE A 237 21.16 1.01 8.71
N LEU A 238 20.69 0.11 7.87
CA LEU A 238 19.88 0.42 6.70
C LEU A 238 18.54 1.11 7.06
N ALA A 239 17.93 0.74 8.19
CA ALA A 239 16.70 1.34 8.69
C ALA A 239 16.82 2.83 9.03
N THR A 240 18.04 3.36 9.15
CA THR A 240 18.24 4.79 9.39
C THR A 240 17.79 5.65 8.21
N THR A 241 17.76 5.12 6.97
CA THR A 241 17.15 5.78 5.80
C THR A 241 15.66 6.06 6.03
N ALA A 242 14.90 5.06 6.46
CA ALA A 242 13.48 5.23 6.79
C ALA A 242 13.27 6.20 7.95
N LYS A 243 14.11 6.13 9.00
CA LYS A 243 14.06 7.08 10.13
C LYS A 243 14.30 8.52 9.69
N GLN A 244 15.28 8.78 8.82
CA GLN A 244 15.54 10.10 8.24
C GLN A 244 14.34 10.60 7.41
N ARG A 245 13.70 9.71 6.64
CA ARG A 245 12.54 10.04 5.81
C ARG A 245 11.32 10.43 6.65
N ILE A 246 11.01 9.68 7.71
CA ILE A 246 9.92 10.02 8.63
C ILE A 246 10.22 11.32 9.39
N LEU A 247 11.47 11.52 9.80
CA LEU A 247 11.90 12.79 10.40
C LEU A 247 11.70 13.98 9.43
N ALA A 248 12.01 13.80 8.14
CA ALA A 248 11.77 14.81 7.11
C ALA A 248 10.26 15.09 6.95
N LEU A 249 9.42 14.05 6.96
CA LEU A 249 7.96 14.19 6.92
C LEU A 249 7.44 15.06 8.09
N MET A 250 7.87 14.77 9.31
CA MET A 250 7.46 15.53 10.50
C MET A 250 7.90 17.00 10.47
N ARG A 251 9.03 17.27 9.81
CA ARG A 251 9.57 18.62 9.62
C ARG A 251 9.00 19.35 8.39
N GLY A 252 8.09 18.74 7.63
CA GLY A 252 7.55 19.29 6.38
C GLY A 252 8.63 19.47 5.29
N LYS A 253 9.65 18.60 5.29
CA LYS A 253 10.74 18.63 4.32
C LYS A 253 10.49 17.61 3.21
N PRO A 254 11.16 17.74 2.03
CA PRO A 254 11.10 16.75 0.97
C PRO A 254 11.47 15.35 1.47
N LEU A 255 10.77 14.33 0.98
CA LEU A 255 10.89 12.93 1.42
C LEU A 255 11.93 12.15 0.61
N TRP A 256 13.07 12.78 0.30
CA TRP A 256 14.14 12.11 -0.42
C TRP A 256 14.68 10.91 0.36
N LEU A 257 14.95 9.82 -0.34
CA LEU A 257 15.79 8.76 0.24
C LEU A 257 17.20 9.32 0.45
N LYS A 258 17.70 9.17 1.67
CA LYS A 258 19.05 9.53 2.06
C LYS A 258 19.85 8.28 2.38
N GLU A 259 21.17 8.35 2.17
CA GLU A 259 22.07 7.29 2.57
C GLU A 259 21.87 6.94 4.05
N PRO A 260 21.99 5.65 4.41
CA PRO A 260 21.97 5.24 5.80
C PRO A 260 23.15 5.83 6.57
N VAL A 261 22.94 6.12 7.84
CA VAL A 261 23.94 6.72 8.73
C VAL A 261 24.27 5.79 9.89
N ALA A 262 25.49 5.85 10.40
CA ALA A 262 25.94 5.02 11.52
C ALA A 262 25.11 5.27 12.79
N THR A 263 24.64 6.50 12.99
CA THR A 263 23.78 6.87 14.12
C THR A 263 22.83 8.01 13.72
N MET A 264 21.67 8.02 14.31
CA MET A 264 20.71 9.14 14.23
C MET A 264 20.97 10.22 15.30
N GLU A 265 21.90 9.99 16.21
CA GLU A 265 22.24 10.98 17.24
C GLU A 265 22.77 12.27 16.60
N GLY A 266 22.30 13.41 17.10
CA GLY A 266 22.60 14.72 16.53
C GLY A 266 21.73 15.11 15.31
N LEU A 267 21.01 14.18 14.69
CA LEU A 267 20.07 14.47 13.58
C LEU A 267 18.66 14.80 14.08
N TRP A 268 18.28 14.31 15.23
CA TRP A 268 16.97 14.53 15.86
C TRP A 268 17.08 14.96 17.32
N THR A 269 16.03 15.59 17.83
CA THR A 269 15.83 15.84 19.26
C THR A 269 15.24 14.60 19.95
N ALA A 270 15.26 14.54 21.28
CA ALA A 270 14.64 13.43 22.02
C ALA A 270 13.13 13.29 21.72
N GLN A 271 12.43 14.42 21.52
CA GLN A 271 11.01 14.42 21.17
C GLN A 271 10.77 13.88 19.77
N GLU A 272 11.57 14.31 18.78
CA GLU A 272 11.48 13.80 17.41
C GLU A 272 11.81 12.32 17.32
N LYS A 273 12.83 11.86 18.09
CA LYS A 273 13.14 10.42 18.21
C LYS A 273 11.91 9.63 18.62
N MET A 274 11.26 10.04 19.71
CA MET A 274 10.06 9.37 20.22
C MET A 274 8.93 9.36 19.18
N GLN A 275 8.73 10.46 18.46
CA GLN A 275 7.70 10.55 17.42
C GLN A 275 8.01 9.63 16.24
N VAL A 276 9.25 9.60 15.75
CA VAL A 276 9.70 8.71 14.66
C VAL A 276 9.58 7.24 15.07
N GLU A 277 10.01 6.88 16.27
CA GLU A 277 9.92 5.51 16.80
C GLU A 277 8.45 5.07 16.97
N ASN A 278 7.57 5.95 17.45
CA ASN A 278 6.14 5.68 17.53
C ASN A 278 5.50 5.49 16.13
N PHE A 279 5.88 6.30 15.14
CA PHE A 279 5.39 6.17 13.77
C PHE A 279 5.82 4.85 13.13
N LEU A 280 7.07 4.44 13.37
CA LEU A 280 7.65 3.20 12.88
C LEU A 280 7.39 1.98 13.80
N GLY A 281 6.46 2.09 14.75
CA GLY A 281 6.25 1.10 15.81
C GLY A 281 5.90 -0.32 15.34
N LEU A 282 5.34 -0.46 14.14
CA LEU A 282 5.06 -1.77 13.52
C LEU A 282 6.15 -2.21 12.52
N SER A 283 7.24 -1.44 12.38
CA SER A 283 8.30 -1.81 11.43
C SER A 283 8.97 -3.12 11.81
N VAL A 284 9.17 -3.96 10.80
CA VAL A 284 9.90 -5.22 10.95
C VAL A 284 11.31 -5.00 10.41
N VAL A 285 12.29 -5.00 11.31
CA VAL A 285 13.72 -4.75 11.01
C VAL A 285 14.54 -5.88 11.57
N GLY A 286 15.40 -6.48 10.74
CA GLY A 286 16.32 -7.55 11.18
C GLY A 286 16.82 -8.45 10.07
N GLY A 287 17.64 -9.43 10.44
CA GLY A 287 18.01 -10.56 9.60
C GLY A 287 16.85 -11.54 9.43
N GLN A 288 17.04 -12.54 8.57
CA GLN A 288 15.99 -13.52 8.21
C GLN A 288 15.28 -14.13 9.43
N ALA A 289 16.00 -14.58 10.45
CA ALA A 289 15.42 -15.21 11.64
C ALA A 289 14.58 -14.22 12.45
N SER A 290 15.07 -13.00 12.67
CA SER A 290 14.39 -11.95 13.40
C SER A 290 13.13 -11.47 12.66
N VAL A 291 13.19 -11.31 11.34
CA VAL A 291 12.07 -10.96 10.48
C VAL A 291 11.00 -12.05 10.53
N LYS A 292 11.38 -13.33 10.34
CA LYS A 292 10.45 -14.47 10.42
C LYS A 292 9.76 -14.53 11.78
N HIS A 293 10.50 -14.37 12.85
CA HIS A 293 9.95 -14.37 14.21
C HIS A 293 8.92 -13.24 14.41
N LYS A 294 9.27 -12.00 14.06
CA LYS A 294 8.38 -10.83 14.22
C LYS A 294 7.12 -10.96 13.40
N LEU A 295 7.22 -11.37 12.11
CA LEU A 295 6.04 -11.57 11.25
C LEU A 295 5.14 -12.69 11.78
N SER A 296 5.71 -13.80 12.27
CA SER A 296 4.95 -14.89 12.90
C SER A 296 4.17 -14.42 14.14
N MET A 297 4.80 -13.60 14.98
CA MET A 297 4.14 -13.01 16.16
C MET A 297 2.99 -12.07 15.75
N ILE A 298 3.23 -11.17 14.79
CA ILE A 298 2.20 -10.25 14.29
C ILE A 298 1.03 -11.03 13.69
N LYS A 299 1.30 -12.03 12.83
CA LYS A 299 0.27 -12.88 12.23
C LYS A 299 -0.57 -13.58 13.29
N GLN A 300 0.05 -14.13 14.31
CA GLN A 300 -0.64 -14.85 15.39
C GLN A 300 -1.53 -13.91 16.23
N THR A 301 -0.99 -12.74 16.59
CA THR A 301 -1.69 -11.77 17.45
C THR A 301 -2.84 -11.09 16.72
N LEU A 302 -2.62 -10.65 15.48
CA LEU A 302 -3.58 -9.86 14.70
C LEU A 302 -4.40 -10.71 13.72
N GLN A 303 -4.12 -12.01 13.62
CA GLN A 303 -4.79 -12.93 12.67
C GLN A 303 -4.75 -12.39 11.22
N VAL A 304 -3.58 -11.96 10.77
CA VAL A 304 -3.36 -11.39 9.43
C VAL A 304 -3.42 -12.50 8.38
N ASP A 305 -4.15 -12.24 7.30
CA ASP A 305 -4.28 -13.17 6.16
C ASP A 305 -3.20 -12.91 5.10
N GLU A 306 -2.78 -11.63 4.90
CA GLU A 306 -1.76 -11.21 3.93
C GLU A 306 -0.95 -10.05 4.50
N PHE A 307 0.37 -9.99 4.21
CA PHE A 307 1.20 -8.82 4.51
C PHE A 307 1.48 -8.03 3.25
N ILE A 308 1.44 -6.69 3.35
CA ILE A 308 1.89 -5.79 2.30
C ILE A 308 2.97 -4.85 2.85
N PHE A 309 4.15 -4.86 2.23
CA PHE A 309 5.33 -4.19 2.77
C PHE A 309 5.66 -2.90 2.02
N THR A 310 6.00 -1.84 2.76
CA THR A 310 6.77 -0.70 2.23
C THR A 310 8.25 -0.93 2.53
N ASN A 311 9.12 -0.62 1.57
CA ASN A 311 10.56 -0.82 1.68
C ASN A 311 11.30 0.46 1.24
N ASP A 312 11.71 1.27 2.22
CA ASP A 312 12.36 2.56 2.03
C ASP A 312 13.90 2.45 2.19
N LEU A 313 14.54 1.45 1.60
CA LEU A 313 15.99 1.34 1.55
C LEU A 313 16.57 2.23 0.45
N TYR A 314 17.80 2.74 0.68
CA TYR A 314 18.43 3.71 -0.21
C TYR A 314 18.86 3.10 -1.53
N GLU A 315 19.55 1.94 -1.50
CA GLU A 315 19.98 1.27 -2.72
C GLU A 315 18.92 0.29 -3.23
N LEU A 316 18.74 0.25 -4.56
CA LEU A 316 17.83 -0.70 -5.20
C LEU A 316 18.28 -2.15 -4.96
N SER A 317 19.59 -2.41 -4.94
CA SER A 317 20.15 -3.72 -4.62
C SER A 317 19.75 -4.20 -3.22
N ASP A 318 19.78 -3.31 -2.21
CA ASP A 318 19.36 -3.66 -0.85
C ASP A 318 17.84 -3.92 -0.78
N ARG A 319 17.04 -3.15 -1.55
CA ARG A 319 15.60 -3.40 -1.68
C ARG A 319 15.33 -4.77 -2.29
N GLN A 320 16.04 -5.15 -3.35
CA GLN A 320 15.92 -6.46 -4.01
C GLN A 320 16.37 -7.59 -3.09
N HIS A 321 17.52 -7.43 -2.40
CA HIS A 321 18.01 -8.41 -1.44
C HIS A 321 17.04 -8.64 -0.28
N ALA A 322 16.40 -7.59 0.22
CA ALA A 322 15.32 -7.73 1.21
C ALA A 322 14.15 -8.59 0.70
N LEU A 323 13.80 -8.53 -0.61
CA LEU A 323 12.80 -9.42 -1.19
C LEU A 323 13.26 -10.88 -1.25
N GLU A 324 14.54 -11.13 -1.52
CA GLU A 324 15.11 -12.49 -1.52
C GLU A 324 15.02 -13.12 -0.13
N ILE A 325 15.35 -12.35 0.92
CA ILE A 325 15.20 -12.77 2.31
C ILE A 325 13.73 -13.08 2.63
N LEU A 326 12.79 -12.20 2.25
CA LEU A 326 11.36 -12.43 2.46
C LEU A 326 10.85 -13.65 1.70
N ALA A 327 11.28 -13.86 0.45
CA ALA A 327 10.91 -15.02 -0.34
C ALA A 327 11.37 -16.33 0.32
N SER A 328 12.56 -16.33 0.94
CA SER A 328 13.06 -17.49 1.70
C SER A 328 12.27 -17.79 2.99
N ILE A 329 11.49 -16.83 3.48
CA ILE A 329 10.60 -16.99 4.65
C ILE A 329 9.23 -17.56 4.24
N MET A 330 8.77 -17.25 3.03
CA MET A 330 7.51 -17.77 2.46
C MET A 330 7.58 -19.26 2.12
N ASN A 331 8.79 -19.75 1.75
CA ASN A 331 9.08 -21.14 1.40
C ASN A 331 9.52 -21.96 2.63
#